data_3dccb9e199cf676661febcf482cc7c89
#
_entry.id   3dccb9e199cf676661febcf482cc7c89
#
_cell.length_a   1.000
_cell.length_b   1.000
_cell.length_c   1.000
_cell.angle_alpha   90.00
_cell.angle_beta   90.00
_cell.angle_gamma   90.00
#
_symmetry.space_group_name_H-M   'P 1'
#
loop_
_entity.id
_entity.type
_entity.pdbx_description
1 polymer ?
#
loop_
_entity_poly.entity_id
_entity_poly.type
_entity_poly.pdbx_seq_one_letter_code
_entity_poly.pdbx_strand_id
1 'polypeptide(L)'
;PTPKLLQERGLAAVHEETVDPTIGYATAWFEEPSGLDDDWGVLATLPAIPNAPQMGCVIRFPTRRRLHCAVITYGKPRAPRSPDELVARLAELDVPQLHRLLQRAKPVSEVESYGNTQNRWRRYGSLPRFPDGLLVIGDAACSLNPRYGQGMTVAALSADRLDRELGSYLAQHRSLQGFGAHYQRSLEDVLKVPWQMALLEDSLWVSHFSGRAPSLTERLQQASSGRLLRAAFTDIDTYIRFMRVAHLLAPPTTLLTPRTLMRMLSQAPEPAGNDAPGIGPA
;
A
#
# COMPACT_ATOMS: atom_id res chain seq x y z
N PRO A 1 -9.04 7.15 19.11
CA PRO A 1 -9.02 7.84 20.43
C PRO A 1 -8.92 9.35 20.29
N THR A 2 -7.97 9.89 19.48
CA THR A 2 -7.72 11.35 19.40
C THR A 2 -8.94 12.18 18.97
N PRO A 3 -9.72 11.82 17.90
CA PRO A 3 -10.90 12.59 17.53
C PRO A 3 -11.92 12.70 18.66
N LYS A 4 -12.18 11.58 19.36
CA LYS A 4 -13.10 11.56 20.50
C LYS A 4 -12.62 12.46 21.64
N LEU A 5 -11.33 12.40 21.98
CA LEU A 5 -10.72 13.27 22.99
C LEU A 5 -10.90 14.77 22.66
N LEU A 6 -10.71 15.14 21.39
CA LEU A 6 -10.89 16.53 20.95
C LEU A 6 -12.34 16.99 21.08
N GLN A 7 -13.31 16.15 20.71
CA GLN A 7 -14.74 16.45 20.88
C GLN A 7 -15.12 16.59 22.36
N GLU A 8 -14.65 15.70 23.23
CA GLU A 8 -14.86 15.77 24.68
C GLU A 8 -14.27 17.04 25.31
N ARG A 9 -13.29 17.66 24.65
CA ARG A 9 -12.69 18.95 25.03
C ARG A 9 -13.36 20.16 24.34
N GLY A 10 -14.51 19.96 23.69
CA GLY A 10 -15.29 21.02 23.05
C GLY A 10 -14.72 21.55 21.74
N LEU A 11 -13.85 20.78 21.09
CA LEU A 11 -13.34 21.10 19.76
C LEU A 11 -14.26 20.54 18.67
N ALA A 12 -14.16 21.13 17.45
CA ALA A 12 -14.92 20.66 16.31
C ALA A 12 -14.59 19.20 15.98
N ALA A 13 -15.55 18.48 15.40
CA ALA A 13 -15.34 17.12 14.92
C ALA A 13 -14.24 17.12 13.83
N VAL A 14 -13.33 16.16 13.92
CA VAL A 14 -12.31 15.95 12.90
C VAL A 14 -12.98 15.34 11.67
N HIS A 15 -12.81 15.97 10.51
CA HIS A 15 -13.25 15.37 9.24
C HIS A 15 -12.37 14.14 8.93
N GLU A 16 -13.02 13.00 8.74
CA GLU A 16 -12.35 11.74 8.34
C GLU A 16 -12.73 11.38 6.91
N GLU A 17 -11.74 11.20 6.05
CA GLU A 17 -11.88 10.56 4.75
C GLU A 17 -11.55 9.09 4.90
N THR A 18 -12.41 8.21 4.38
CA THR A 18 -12.25 6.77 4.52
C THR A 18 -12.50 6.07 3.20
N VAL A 19 -11.62 5.13 2.84
CA VAL A 19 -11.82 4.21 1.71
C VAL A 19 -11.55 2.80 2.20
N ASP A 20 -12.56 1.94 2.11
CA ASP A 20 -12.50 0.55 2.55
C ASP A 20 -12.72 -0.40 1.37
N PRO A 21 -11.65 -0.91 0.75
CA PRO A 21 -11.73 -1.93 -0.30
C PRO A 21 -12.03 -3.32 0.27
N THR A 22 -12.27 -3.44 1.56
CA THR A 22 -12.57 -4.69 2.26
C THR A 22 -11.48 -5.74 2.04
N ILE A 23 -10.25 -5.43 2.47
CA ILE A 23 -9.10 -6.32 2.34
C ILE A 23 -8.92 -7.15 3.62
N GLY A 24 -8.70 -8.44 3.43
CA GLY A 24 -8.25 -9.37 4.47
C GLY A 24 -6.86 -9.88 4.19
N TYR A 25 -6.11 -10.14 5.27
CA TYR A 25 -4.78 -10.74 5.25
C TYR A 25 -4.82 -12.05 6.02
N ALA A 26 -4.11 -13.05 5.50
CA ALA A 26 -3.74 -14.24 6.22
C ALA A 26 -2.24 -14.46 6.03
N THR A 27 -1.50 -14.61 7.12
CA THR A 27 -0.04 -14.72 7.08
C THR A 27 0.45 -15.89 7.92
N ALA A 28 1.55 -16.51 7.49
CA ALA A 28 2.25 -17.51 8.28
C ALA A 28 3.75 -17.50 7.97
N TRP A 29 4.53 -18.00 8.92
CA TRP A 29 5.96 -18.20 8.78
C TRP A 29 6.27 -19.64 8.40
N PHE A 30 7.26 -19.79 7.51
CA PHE A 30 7.77 -21.08 7.06
C PHE A 30 9.28 -21.13 7.20
N GLU A 31 9.81 -22.33 7.36
CA GLU A 31 11.23 -22.60 7.25
C GLU A 31 11.63 -22.56 5.78
N GLU A 32 12.74 -21.89 5.48
CA GLU A 32 13.27 -21.82 4.12
C GLU A 32 13.76 -23.21 3.70
N PRO A 33 13.25 -23.77 2.58
CA PRO A 33 13.73 -25.05 2.07
C PRO A 33 15.18 -24.93 1.56
N SER A 34 15.93 -26.00 1.59
CA SER A 34 17.28 -26.07 1.04
C SER A 34 17.28 -25.95 -0.48
N GLY A 35 18.36 -25.41 -1.05
CA GLY A 35 18.56 -25.33 -2.50
C GLY A 35 17.68 -24.31 -3.20
N LEU A 36 17.40 -23.19 -2.54
CA LEU A 36 16.85 -22.01 -3.20
C LEU A 36 18.00 -21.17 -3.76
N ASP A 37 17.78 -20.62 -4.97
CA ASP A 37 18.64 -19.60 -5.53
C ASP A 37 18.63 -18.34 -4.64
N ASP A 38 19.76 -17.63 -4.58
CA ASP A 38 19.94 -16.50 -3.68
C ASP A 38 19.49 -15.15 -4.26
N ASP A 39 18.99 -15.15 -5.49
CA ASP A 39 18.77 -13.92 -6.27
C ASP A 39 17.45 -13.20 -6.01
N TRP A 40 16.63 -13.66 -5.07
CA TRP A 40 15.36 -13.00 -4.80
C TRP A 40 15.13 -12.71 -3.31
N GLY A 41 14.49 -11.59 -3.02
CA GLY A 41 14.05 -11.20 -1.68
C GLY A 41 12.53 -11.25 -1.49
N VAL A 42 11.78 -11.01 -2.57
CA VAL A 42 10.31 -11.00 -2.56
C VAL A 42 9.77 -11.65 -3.83
N LEU A 43 8.83 -12.55 -3.67
CA LEU A 43 7.98 -13.06 -4.75
C LEU A 43 6.53 -12.63 -4.45
N ALA A 44 5.90 -11.96 -5.39
CA ALA A 44 4.52 -11.51 -5.21
C ALA A 44 3.74 -11.58 -6.51
N THR A 45 2.44 -11.84 -6.38
CA THR A 45 1.48 -11.63 -7.47
C THR A 45 0.84 -10.26 -7.30
N LEU A 46 0.20 -9.77 -8.35
CA LEU A 46 -0.58 -8.54 -8.29
C LEU A 46 -2.05 -8.89 -8.51
N PRO A 47 -2.96 -8.28 -7.75
CA PRO A 47 -4.38 -8.46 -7.99
C PRO A 47 -4.77 -7.72 -9.28
N ALA A 48 -5.74 -8.24 -9.99
CA ALA A 48 -6.27 -7.64 -11.21
C ALA A 48 -7.80 -7.59 -11.20
N ILE A 49 -8.35 -6.39 -11.36
CA ILE A 49 -9.79 -6.17 -11.47
C ILE A 49 -10.24 -6.58 -12.89
N PRO A 50 -11.34 -7.31 -13.02
CA PRO A 50 -12.24 -7.82 -11.98
C PRO A 50 -11.88 -9.24 -11.51
N ASN A 51 -11.00 -9.95 -12.18
CA ASN A 51 -10.93 -11.41 -12.18
C ASN A 51 -10.00 -12.01 -11.13
N ALA A 52 -9.03 -11.25 -10.64
CA ALA A 52 -8.05 -11.73 -9.67
C ALA A 52 -8.03 -10.86 -8.40
N PRO A 53 -9.02 -11.03 -7.48
CA PRO A 53 -9.09 -10.24 -6.25
C PRO A 53 -8.11 -10.71 -5.18
N GLN A 54 -7.24 -11.66 -5.50
CA GLN A 54 -6.27 -12.23 -4.56
C GLN A 54 -4.84 -11.92 -4.98
N MET A 55 -3.98 -11.81 -3.98
CA MET A 55 -2.54 -11.62 -4.14
C MET A 55 -1.81 -12.54 -3.17
N GLY A 56 -0.80 -13.23 -3.65
CA GLY A 56 0.16 -13.95 -2.83
C GLY A 56 1.47 -13.19 -2.73
N CYS A 57 2.08 -13.19 -1.56
CA CYS A 57 3.38 -12.58 -1.33
C CYS A 57 4.21 -13.48 -0.41
N VAL A 58 5.46 -13.73 -0.81
CA VAL A 58 6.45 -14.41 0.03
C VAL A 58 7.68 -13.51 0.15
N ILE A 59 8.03 -13.14 1.36
CA ILE A 59 9.23 -12.37 1.70
C ILE A 59 10.25 -13.33 2.31
N ARG A 60 11.45 -13.32 1.77
CA ARG A 60 12.56 -14.13 2.24
C ARG A 60 13.42 -13.38 3.26
N PHE A 61 13.73 -14.05 4.36
CA PHE A 61 14.62 -13.56 5.41
C PHE A 61 15.84 -14.50 5.50
N PRO A 62 16.85 -14.32 4.62
CA PRO A 62 17.94 -15.29 4.47
C PRO A 62 18.76 -15.48 5.74
N THR A 63 19.02 -14.42 6.50
CA THR A 63 19.76 -14.49 7.77
C THR A 63 19.07 -15.32 8.85
N ARG A 64 17.76 -15.49 8.76
CA ARG A 64 16.92 -16.28 9.67
C ARG A 64 16.51 -17.61 9.07
N ARG A 65 16.81 -17.85 7.81
CA ARG A 65 16.31 -18.98 7.02
C ARG A 65 14.79 -19.14 7.16
N ARG A 66 14.06 -18.04 6.95
CA ARG A 66 12.60 -17.98 7.09
C ARG A 66 11.98 -17.34 5.85
N LEU A 67 10.77 -17.81 5.54
CA LEU A 67 9.88 -17.24 4.58
C LEU A 67 8.65 -16.72 5.33
N HIS A 68 8.28 -15.48 5.09
CA HIS A 68 7.00 -14.92 5.53
C HIS A 68 6.04 -14.92 4.36
N CYS A 69 4.99 -15.71 4.44
CA CYS A 69 3.96 -15.78 3.42
C CYS A 69 2.73 -14.99 3.83
N ALA A 70 2.18 -14.25 2.88
CA ALA A 70 0.91 -13.55 3.01
C ALA A 70 -0.01 -13.88 1.82
N VAL A 71 -1.27 -14.17 2.12
CA VAL A 71 -2.36 -14.12 1.14
C VAL A 71 -3.23 -12.91 1.48
N ILE A 72 -3.39 -12.05 0.51
CA ILE A 72 -4.16 -10.80 0.61
C ILE A 72 -5.35 -10.95 -0.30
N THR A 73 -6.55 -10.67 0.20
CA THR A 73 -7.76 -10.84 -0.58
C THR A 73 -8.66 -9.63 -0.45
N TYR A 74 -9.12 -9.13 -1.59
CA TYR A 74 -10.16 -8.10 -1.69
C TYR A 74 -11.54 -8.71 -1.61
N GLY A 75 -12.51 -7.97 -1.07
CA GLY A 75 -13.84 -8.48 -0.76
C GLY A 75 -13.87 -9.16 0.61
N LYS A 76 -14.89 -9.94 0.91
CA LYS A 76 -15.10 -10.62 2.21
C LYS A 76 -14.88 -12.14 2.10
N PRO A 77 -13.76 -12.64 1.63
CA PRO A 77 -13.53 -14.09 1.60
C PRO A 77 -13.26 -14.61 3.01
N ARG A 78 -13.52 -15.89 3.19
CA ARG A 78 -13.07 -16.60 4.38
C ARG A 78 -11.54 -16.67 4.37
N ALA A 79 -10.91 -16.13 5.41
CA ALA A 79 -9.46 -16.25 5.59
C ALA A 79 -9.05 -17.71 5.83
N PRO A 80 -7.87 -18.15 5.31
CA PRO A 80 -7.25 -19.41 5.69
C PRO A 80 -7.08 -19.51 7.21
N ARG A 81 -7.28 -20.70 7.78
CA ARG A 81 -7.20 -20.95 9.22
C ARG A 81 -5.99 -21.82 9.62
N SER A 82 -5.36 -22.44 8.61
CA SER A 82 -4.16 -23.25 8.82
C SER A 82 -3.13 -22.95 7.74
N PRO A 83 -1.83 -23.25 7.98
CA PRO A 83 -0.80 -23.16 6.96
C PRO A 83 -1.13 -23.93 5.67
N ASP A 84 -1.75 -25.11 5.80
CA ASP A 84 -2.15 -25.92 4.65
C ASP A 84 -3.25 -25.23 3.81
N GLU A 85 -4.26 -24.63 4.47
CA GLU A 85 -5.28 -23.82 3.79
C GLU A 85 -4.65 -22.60 3.11
N LEU A 86 -3.65 -21.98 3.73
CA LEU A 86 -2.94 -20.84 3.15
C LEU A 86 -2.15 -21.25 1.91
N VAL A 87 -1.42 -22.37 1.95
CA VAL A 87 -0.70 -22.94 0.80
C VAL A 87 -1.67 -23.34 -0.31
N ALA A 88 -2.80 -23.97 0.03
CA ALA A 88 -3.84 -24.33 -0.93
C ALA A 88 -4.42 -23.09 -1.64
N ARG A 89 -4.58 -21.98 -0.92
CA ARG A 89 -5.05 -20.72 -1.51
C ARG A 89 -4.07 -20.15 -2.54
N LEU A 90 -2.77 -20.36 -2.36
CA LEU A 90 -1.76 -19.96 -3.36
C LEU A 90 -1.83 -20.79 -4.65
N ALA A 91 -2.37 -22.01 -4.61
CA ALA A 91 -2.59 -22.81 -5.81
C ALA A 91 -3.66 -22.24 -6.74
N GLU A 92 -4.57 -21.40 -6.20
CA GLU A 92 -5.62 -20.73 -6.97
C GLU A 92 -5.10 -19.51 -7.75
N LEU A 93 -3.84 -19.08 -7.48
CA LEU A 93 -3.22 -17.95 -8.15
C LEU A 93 -2.54 -18.40 -9.45
N ASP A 94 -2.54 -17.55 -10.47
CA ASP A 94 -1.90 -17.80 -11.77
C ASP A 94 -0.36 -17.86 -11.73
N VAL A 95 0.23 -17.96 -10.53
CA VAL A 95 1.68 -18.02 -10.31
C VAL A 95 2.04 -19.28 -9.51
N PRO A 96 2.18 -20.44 -10.20
CA PRO A 96 2.42 -21.72 -9.53
C PRO A 96 3.76 -21.78 -8.77
N GLN A 97 4.67 -20.82 -8.99
CA GLN A 97 5.96 -20.73 -8.31
C GLN A 97 5.79 -20.54 -6.80
N LEU A 98 4.85 -19.68 -6.37
CA LEU A 98 4.56 -19.44 -4.95
C LEU A 98 4.07 -20.71 -4.27
N HIS A 99 3.12 -21.40 -4.88
CA HIS A 99 2.58 -22.65 -4.36
C HIS A 99 3.67 -23.73 -4.27
N ARG A 100 4.44 -23.97 -5.35
CA ARG A 100 5.54 -24.94 -5.38
C ARG A 100 6.63 -24.66 -4.33
N LEU A 101 6.93 -23.39 -4.10
CA LEU A 101 7.88 -22.99 -3.07
C LEU A 101 7.39 -23.40 -1.69
N LEU A 102 6.16 -23.08 -1.34
CA LEU A 102 5.63 -23.35 -0.01
C LEU A 102 5.25 -24.82 0.23
N GLN A 103 4.97 -25.60 -0.82
CA GLN A 103 4.85 -27.05 -0.70
C GLN A 103 6.15 -27.72 -0.21
N ARG A 104 7.31 -27.11 -0.45
CA ARG A 104 8.62 -27.60 0.00
C ARG A 104 9.03 -27.02 1.35
N ALA A 105 8.30 -26.04 1.86
CA ALA A 105 8.60 -25.32 3.08
C ALA A 105 7.80 -25.87 4.25
N LYS A 106 8.43 -25.99 5.42
CA LYS A 106 7.76 -26.43 6.65
C LYS A 106 7.14 -25.22 7.37
N PRO A 107 5.84 -25.24 7.73
CA PRO A 107 5.27 -24.18 8.54
C PRO A 107 5.89 -24.15 9.95
N VAL A 108 6.14 -22.94 10.47
CA VAL A 108 6.73 -22.71 11.79
C VAL A 108 5.90 -21.74 12.64
N SER A 109 4.75 -21.33 12.15
CA SER A 109 3.73 -20.59 12.91
C SER A 109 2.34 -21.05 12.51
N GLU A 110 1.36 -20.74 13.35
CA GLU A 110 -0.05 -20.73 12.97
C GLU A 110 -0.32 -19.59 11.99
N VAL A 111 -1.51 -19.62 11.38
CA VAL A 111 -1.97 -18.52 10.51
C VAL A 111 -2.51 -17.39 11.36
N GLU A 112 -1.96 -16.21 11.17
CA GLU A 112 -2.50 -14.96 11.70
C GLU A 112 -3.35 -14.26 10.63
N SER A 113 -4.59 -13.91 11.00
CA SER A 113 -5.51 -13.22 10.10
C SER A 113 -5.76 -11.81 10.60
N TYR A 114 -5.73 -10.86 9.68
CA TYR A 114 -5.95 -9.45 9.96
C TYR A 114 -6.94 -8.86 8.95
N GLY A 115 -7.94 -8.15 9.47
CA GLY A 115 -8.89 -7.34 8.73
C GLY A 115 -8.99 -5.97 9.37
N ASN A 116 -9.76 -5.06 8.89
CA ASN A 116 -9.81 -3.65 9.31
C ASN A 116 -8.65 -2.82 8.74
N THR A 117 -8.48 -2.94 7.45
CA THR A 117 -7.37 -2.38 6.68
C THR A 117 -7.79 -1.17 5.84
N GLN A 118 -8.85 -0.50 6.22
CA GLN A 118 -9.33 0.69 5.52
C GLN A 118 -8.29 1.81 5.52
N ASN A 119 -8.16 2.52 4.41
CA ASN A 119 -7.46 3.78 4.39
C ASN A 119 -8.29 4.84 5.12
N ARG A 120 -7.62 5.62 5.97
CA ARG A 120 -8.29 6.68 6.73
C ARG A 120 -7.38 7.87 6.90
N TRP A 121 -7.82 9.03 6.45
CA TRP A 121 -7.14 10.30 6.68
C TRP A 121 -7.99 11.19 7.57
N ARG A 122 -7.43 11.59 8.69
CA ARG A 122 -8.02 12.52 9.64
C ARG A 122 -7.46 13.91 9.38
N ARG A 123 -8.30 14.81 8.92
CA ARG A 123 -7.95 16.16 8.51
C ARG A 123 -7.75 17.09 9.69
N TYR A 124 -6.76 16.83 10.53
CA TYR A 124 -6.48 17.69 11.70
C TYR A 124 -6.04 19.09 11.30
N GLY A 125 -5.36 19.26 10.15
CA GLY A 125 -4.94 20.56 9.63
C GLY A 125 -6.09 21.49 9.24
N SER A 126 -7.28 20.94 8.98
CA SER A 126 -8.49 21.71 8.65
C SER A 126 -9.30 22.16 9.86
N LEU A 127 -8.93 21.74 11.07
CA LEU A 127 -9.64 22.18 12.29
C LEU A 127 -9.50 23.69 12.48
N PRO A 128 -10.62 24.42 12.74
CA PRO A 128 -10.56 25.86 13.00
C PRO A 128 -9.69 26.21 14.21
N ARG A 129 -9.66 25.31 15.18
CA ARG A 129 -8.86 25.43 16.40
C ARG A 129 -8.24 24.07 16.72
N PHE A 130 -6.93 24.04 16.88
CA PHE A 130 -6.17 22.85 17.30
C PHE A 130 -5.49 23.16 18.65
N PRO A 131 -5.52 22.24 19.64
CA PRO A 131 -5.00 22.52 20.97
C PRO A 131 -3.48 22.64 20.98
N ASP A 132 -2.95 23.58 21.75
CA ASP A 132 -1.51 23.66 22.01
C ASP A 132 -1.03 22.45 22.81
N GLY A 133 0.22 22.06 22.57
CA GLY A 133 0.85 20.93 23.25
C GLY A 133 0.42 19.55 22.73
N LEU A 134 -0.42 19.47 21.70
CA LEU A 134 -0.79 18.22 21.04
C LEU A 134 -0.18 18.14 19.64
N LEU A 135 0.31 16.96 19.28
CA LEU A 135 0.73 16.59 17.92
C LEU A 135 0.13 15.23 17.56
N VAL A 136 -0.34 15.09 16.34
CA VAL A 136 -0.85 13.80 15.82
C VAL A 136 -0.05 13.42 14.60
N ILE A 137 0.59 12.24 14.64
CA ILE A 137 1.49 11.75 13.59
C ILE A 137 1.20 10.29 13.21
N GLY A 138 1.78 9.83 12.11
CA GLY A 138 1.68 8.45 11.65
C GLY A 138 0.24 8.00 11.44
N ASP A 139 -0.07 6.75 11.77
CA ASP A 139 -1.41 6.15 11.59
C ASP A 139 -2.53 6.86 12.35
N ALA A 140 -2.19 7.59 13.40
CA ALA A 140 -3.17 8.40 14.12
C ALA A 140 -3.68 9.58 13.27
N ALA A 141 -2.85 10.09 12.35
CA ALA A 141 -3.20 11.13 11.38
C ALA A 141 -3.71 10.53 10.06
N CYS A 142 -2.97 9.58 9.50
CA CYS A 142 -3.33 8.92 8.25
C CYS A 142 -2.88 7.47 8.28
N SER A 143 -3.83 6.55 8.38
CA SER A 143 -3.57 5.11 8.25
C SER A 143 -3.83 4.67 6.83
N LEU A 144 -2.86 3.97 6.24
CA LEU A 144 -2.95 3.41 4.90
C LEU A 144 -3.06 1.90 4.99
N ASN A 145 -3.72 1.32 4.01
CA ASN A 145 -3.78 -0.12 3.84
C ASN A 145 -2.37 -0.73 3.80
N PRO A 146 -2.07 -1.75 4.62
CA PRO A 146 -0.75 -2.38 4.67
C PRO A 146 -0.23 -2.92 3.34
N ARG A 147 -1.11 -3.20 2.38
CA ARG A 147 -0.75 -3.67 1.04
C ARG A 147 0.29 -2.79 0.33
N TYR A 148 0.24 -1.49 0.57
CA TYR A 148 1.17 -0.56 -0.09
C TYR A 148 2.54 -0.50 0.59
N GLY A 149 2.68 -1.06 1.78
CA GLY A 149 3.94 -1.04 2.53
C GLY A 149 4.41 0.37 2.95
N GLN A 150 3.55 1.38 2.87
CA GLN A 150 3.92 2.79 3.02
C GLN A 150 3.76 3.32 4.45
N GLY A 151 3.06 2.62 5.36
CA GLY A 151 2.73 3.13 6.69
C GLY A 151 3.96 3.59 7.48
N MET A 152 5.01 2.75 7.57
CA MET A 152 6.25 3.10 8.28
C MET A 152 7.00 4.26 7.61
N THR A 153 7.04 4.31 6.28
CA THR A 153 7.66 5.41 5.53
C THR A 153 6.92 6.72 5.80
N VAL A 154 5.60 6.71 5.78
CA VAL A 154 4.77 7.88 6.09
C VAL A 154 5.00 8.35 7.52
N ALA A 155 5.10 7.44 8.48
CA ALA A 155 5.40 7.79 9.87
C ALA A 155 6.80 8.44 10.00
N ALA A 156 7.81 7.90 9.31
CA ALA A 156 9.16 8.48 9.28
C ALA A 156 9.20 9.86 8.63
N LEU A 157 8.51 10.04 7.49
CA LEU A 157 8.38 11.34 6.82
C LEU A 157 7.62 12.35 7.68
N SER A 158 6.64 11.90 8.46
CA SER A 158 5.92 12.75 9.42
C SER A 158 6.85 13.24 10.53
N ALA A 159 7.73 12.36 11.04
CA ALA A 159 8.73 12.73 12.05
C ALA A 159 9.79 13.68 11.49
N ASP A 160 10.30 13.45 10.28
CA ASP A 160 11.23 14.36 9.60
C ASP A 160 10.59 15.76 9.36
N ARG A 161 9.32 15.78 8.95
CA ARG A 161 8.59 17.05 8.83
C ARG A 161 8.47 17.75 10.19
N LEU A 162 8.20 17.01 11.26
CA LEU A 162 8.12 17.56 12.61
C LEU A 162 9.43 18.24 13.03
N ASP A 163 10.56 17.58 12.82
CA ASP A 163 11.88 18.11 13.17
C ASP A 163 12.18 19.44 12.45
N ARG A 164 11.93 19.47 11.13
CA ARG A 164 12.15 20.67 10.30
C ARG A 164 11.24 21.84 10.71
N GLU A 165 9.95 21.56 10.88
CA GLU A 165 8.98 22.60 11.24
C GLU A 165 9.23 23.13 12.66
N LEU A 166 9.60 22.25 13.60
CA LEU A 166 9.88 22.65 14.98
C LEU A 166 11.08 23.61 15.05
N GLY A 167 12.18 23.28 14.38
CA GLY A 167 13.36 24.13 14.32
C GLY A 167 13.06 25.51 13.72
N SER A 168 12.39 25.52 12.56
CA SER A 168 12.02 26.76 11.87
C SER A 168 11.03 27.61 12.68
N TYR A 169 10.03 26.99 13.29
CA TYR A 169 8.99 27.67 14.07
C TYR A 169 9.59 28.33 15.33
N LEU A 170 10.43 27.61 16.07
CA LEU A 170 11.11 28.15 17.26
C LEU A 170 12.04 29.30 16.93
N ALA A 171 12.76 29.24 15.81
CA ALA A 171 13.62 30.33 15.36
C ALA A 171 12.84 31.61 15.07
N GLN A 172 11.61 31.50 14.55
CA GLN A 172 10.75 32.63 14.20
C GLN A 172 9.92 33.18 15.37
N HIS A 173 9.35 32.29 16.20
CA HIS A 173 8.34 32.67 17.19
C HIS A 173 8.85 32.66 18.64
N ARG A 174 9.96 32.00 18.92
CA ARG A 174 10.52 31.80 20.27
C ARG A 174 9.53 31.20 21.28
N SER A 175 8.48 30.53 20.79
CA SER A 175 7.40 29.94 21.58
C SER A 175 6.80 28.78 20.78
N LEU A 176 6.22 27.80 21.48
CA LEU A 176 5.48 26.70 20.86
C LEU A 176 3.97 26.97 20.74
N GLN A 177 3.51 28.15 21.13
CA GLN A 177 2.10 28.51 21.00
C GLN A 177 1.69 28.50 19.52
N GLY A 178 0.63 27.77 19.19
CA GLY A 178 0.14 27.60 17.82
C GLY A 178 0.94 26.59 16.98
N PHE A 179 2.06 26.04 17.48
CA PHE A 179 2.88 25.09 16.72
C PHE A 179 2.10 23.84 16.32
N GLY A 180 1.25 23.29 17.21
CA GLY A 180 0.44 22.12 16.88
C GLY A 180 -0.42 22.33 15.64
N ALA A 181 -1.12 23.45 15.55
CA ALA A 181 -1.93 23.79 14.37
C ALA A 181 -1.07 24.00 13.10
N HIS A 182 0.08 24.65 13.25
CA HIS A 182 1.04 24.84 12.16
C HIS A 182 1.52 23.50 11.61
N TYR A 183 2.00 22.60 12.47
CA TYR A 183 2.49 21.30 12.10
C TYR A 183 1.39 20.45 11.42
N GLN A 184 0.18 20.39 11.95
CA GLN A 184 -0.92 19.61 11.35
C GLN A 184 -1.26 20.06 9.93
N ARG A 185 -1.18 21.37 9.65
CA ARG A 185 -1.33 21.88 8.28
C ARG A 185 -0.17 21.47 7.37
N SER A 186 1.06 21.59 7.85
CA SER A 186 2.25 21.21 7.06
C SER A 186 2.32 19.70 6.80
N LEU A 187 1.79 18.89 7.70
CA LEU A 187 1.73 17.43 7.56
C LEU A 187 0.83 17.00 6.39
N GLU A 188 -0.20 17.76 6.03
CA GLU A 188 -1.08 17.43 4.92
C GLU A 188 -0.33 17.31 3.59
N ASP A 189 0.72 18.09 3.37
CA ASP A 189 1.56 18.00 2.17
C ASP A 189 2.31 16.66 2.11
N VAL A 190 2.74 16.13 3.24
CA VAL A 190 3.40 14.81 3.33
C VAL A 190 2.41 13.69 3.03
N LEU A 191 1.19 13.81 3.55
CA LEU A 191 0.17 12.76 3.48
C LEU A 191 -0.54 12.70 2.12
N LYS A 192 -0.57 13.79 1.37
CA LYS A 192 -1.32 13.91 0.13
C LYS A 192 -0.95 12.88 -0.93
N VAL A 193 0.35 12.69 -1.17
CA VAL A 193 0.83 11.77 -2.22
C VAL A 193 0.51 10.30 -1.87
N PRO A 194 0.92 9.77 -0.70
CA PRO A 194 0.61 8.39 -0.34
C PRO A 194 -0.91 8.13 -0.26
N TRP A 195 -1.69 9.09 0.23
CA TRP A 195 -3.14 9.01 0.20
C TRP A 195 -3.71 8.87 -1.21
N GLN A 196 -3.30 9.74 -2.13
CA GLN A 196 -3.73 9.68 -3.52
C GLN A 196 -3.36 8.36 -4.19
N MET A 197 -2.15 7.83 -3.92
CA MET A 197 -1.72 6.54 -4.46
C MET A 197 -2.60 5.39 -3.95
N ALA A 198 -2.94 5.38 -2.67
CA ALA A 198 -3.84 4.37 -2.11
C ALA A 198 -5.25 4.48 -2.70
N LEU A 199 -5.78 5.70 -2.84
CA LEU A 199 -7.10 5.93 -3.43
C LEU A 199 -7.19 5.44 -4.88
N LEU A 200 -6.12 5.62 -5.66
CA LEU A 200 -6.08 5.26 -7.06
C LEU A 200 -6.51 3.81 -7.31
N GLU A 201 -6.09 2.90 -6.49
CA GLU A 201 -6.38 1.48 -6.67
C GLU A 201 -7.58 1.02 -5.82
N ASP A 202 -7.63 1.44 -4.57
CA ASP A 202 -8.67 0.96 -3.66
C ASP A 202 -10.07 1.45 -4.04
N SER A 203 -10.21 2.63 -4.67
CA SER A 203 -11.48 3.11 -5.19
C SER A 203 -12.03 2.23 -6.33
N LEU A 204 -11.17 1.64 -7.15
CA LEU A 204 -11.57 0.70 -8.21
C LEU A 204 -12.16 -0.57 -7.62
N TRP A 205 -11.54 -1.10 -6.55
CA TRP A 205 -12.07 -2.27 -5.84
C TRP A 205 -13.39 -1.97 -5.14
N VAL A 206 -13.52 -0.81 -4.50
CA VAL A 206 -14.78 -0.34 -3.90
C VAL A 206 -15.88 -0.28 -4.96
N SER A 207 -15.60 0.28 -6.13
CA SER A 207 -16.54 0.36 -7.25
C SER A 207 -16.94 -1.03 -7.73
N HIS A 208 -15.97 -1.93 -7.89
CA HIS A 208 -16.21 -3.31 -8.33
C HIS A 208 -17.12 -4.06 -7.35
N PHE A 209 -16.83 -4.07 -6.05
CA PHE A 209 -17.63 -4.79 -5.06
C PHE A 209 -18.99 -4.15 -4.75
N SER A 210 -19.16 -2.85 -5.02
CA SER A 210 -20.46 -2.20 -4.91
C SER A 210 -21.36 -2.42 -6.13
N GLY A 211 -20.88 -3.10 -7.17
CA GLY A 211 -21.59 -3.28 -8.43
C GLY A 211 -21.74 -1.99 -9.25
N ARG A 212 -21.06 -0.93 -8.87
CA ARG A 212 -21.06 0.34 -9.61
C ARG A 212 -20.17 0.25 -10.84
N ALA A 213 -20.70 0.64 -11.99
CA ALA A 213 -19.88 0.76 -13.18
C ALA A 213 -18.75 1.80 -12.96
N PRO A 214 -17.50 1.50 -13.31
CA PRO A 214 -16.40 2.45 -13.18
C PRO A 214 -16.64 3.67 -14.08
N SER A 215 -16.39 4.86 -13.54
CA SER A 215 -16.43 6.12 -14.27
C SER A 215 -15.39 6.15 -15.38
N LEU A 216 -15.50 7.09 -16.32
CA LEU A 216 -14.48 7.27 -17.37
C LEU A 216 -13.10 7.52 -16.78
N THR A 217 -13.01 8.33 -15.71
CA THR A 217 -11.76 8.63 -15.01
C THR A 217 -11.14 7.37 -14.41
N GLU A 218 -11.94 6.53 -13.74
CA GLU A 218 -11.47 5.26 -13.15
C GLU A 218 -10.98 4.30 -14.24
N ARG A 219 -11.66 4.21 -15.39
CA ARG A 219 -11.22 3.38 -16.53
C ARG A 219 -9.88 3.85 -17.11
N LEU A 220 -9.74 5.17 -17.32
CA LEU A 220 -8.48 5.75 -17.81
C LEU A 220 -7.34 5.52 -16.83
N GLN A 221 -7.61 5.65 -15.56
CA GLN A 221 -6.66 5.41 -14.48
C GLN A 221 -6.23 3.95 -14.43
N GLN A 222 -7.16 3.00 -14.47
CA GLN A 222 -6.85 1.56 -14.52
C GLN A 222 -5.98 1.23 -15.74
N ALA A 223 -6.36 1.73 -16.92
CA ALA A 223 -5.58 1.51 -18.15
C ALA A 223 -4.17 2.09 -18.05
N SER A 224 -4.03 3.30 -17.45
CA SER A 224 -2.72 3.95 -17.28
C SER A 224 -1.84 3.21 -16.28
N SER A 225 -2.40 2.79 -15.14
CA SER A 225 -1.68 2.02 -14.12
C SER A 225 -1.22 0.67 -14.66
N GLY A 226 -2.07 -0.05 -15.38
CA GLY A 226 -1.70 -1.32 -16.01
C GLY A 226 -0.58 -1.16 -17.06
N ARG A 227 -0.62 -0.11 -17.88
CA ARG A 227 0.45 0.18 -18.86
C ARG A 227 1.76 0.56 -18.16
N LEU A 228 1.70 1.38 -17.11
CA LEU A 228 2.89 1.75 -16.33
C LEU A 228 3.55 0.52 -15.71
N LEU A 229 2.75 -0.36 -15.12
CA LEU A 229 3.23 -1.57 -14.48
C LEU A 229 3.91 -2.50 -15.49
N ARG A 230 3.29 -2.77 -16.65
CA ARG A 230 3.90 -3.54 -17.73
C ARG A 230 5.19 -2.90 -18.24
N ALA A 231 5.19 -1.57 -18.41
CA ALA A 231 6.41 -0.84 -18.81
C ALA A 231 7.52 -0.98 -17.76
N ALA A 232 7.18 -0.94 -16.47
CA ALA A 232 8.13 -1.14 -15.39
C ALA A 232 8.74 -2.56 -15.40
N PHE A 233 7.95 -3.60 -15.69
CA PHE A 233 8.47 -4.97 -15.77
C PHE A 233 9.28 -5.28 -17.06
N THR A 234 9.24 -4.39 -18.06
CA THR A 234 9.96 -4.57 -19.32
C THR A 234 11.11 -3.60 -19.54
N ASP A 235 11.27 -2.59 -18.67
CA ASP A 235 12.32 -1.58 -18.77
C ASP A 235 12.85 -1.20 -17.38
N ILE A 236 14.10 -1.55 -17.11
CA ILE A 236 14.72 -1.39 -15.79
C ILE A 236 14.72 0.05 -15.29
N ASP A 237 14.92 1.05 -16.18
CA ASP A 237 14.90 2.46 -15.78
C ASP A 237 13.50 2.90 -15.32
N THR A 238 12.46 2.43 -16.03
CA THR A 238 11.06 2.66 -15.65
C THR A 238 10.74 1.94 -14.34
N TYR A 239 11.23 0.71 -14.14
CA TYR A 239 11.08 -0.03 -12.90
C TYR A 239 11.70 0.71 -11.71
N ILE A 240 12.95 1.15 -11.82
CA ILE A 240 13.63 1.90 -10.76
C ILE A 240 12.86 3.18 -10.41
N ARG A 241 12.37 3.92 -11.41
CA ARG A 241 11.55 5.13 -11.17
C ARG A 241 10.23 4.79 -10.48
N PHE A 242 9.56 3.75 -10.95
CA PHE A 242 8.32 3.25 -10.35
C PHE A 242 8.54 2.86 -8.90
N MET A 243 9.57 2.07 -8.58
CA MET A 243 9.89 1.67 -7.21
C MET A 243 10.23 2.87 -6.32
N ARG A 244 10.97 3.86 -6.84
CA ARG A 244 11.25 5.10 -6.08
C ARG A 244 9.98 5.87 -5.74
N VAL A 245 9.02 5.95 -6.65
CA VAL A 245 7.72 6.58 -6.39
C VAL A 245 6.89 5.73 -5.42
N ALA A 246 6.81 4.42 -5.64
CA ALA A 246 6.07 3.50 -4.78
C ALA A 246 6.58 3.50 -3.32
N HIS A 247 7.88 3.71 -3.12
CA HIS A 247 8.50 3.84 -1.79
C HIS A 247 8.60 5.29 -1.29
N LEU A 248 7.94 6.25 -1.94
CA LEU A 248 7.93 7.68 -1.57
C LEU A 248 9.32 8.34 -1.55
N LEU A 249 10.28 7.79 -2.29
CA LEU A 249 11.64 8.33 -2.46
C LEU A 249 11.73 9.36 -3.59
N ALA A 250 10.68 9.49 -4.40
CA ALA A 250 10.58 10.43 -5.49
C ALA A 250 9.11 10.83 -5.73
N PRO A 251 8.85 12.05 -6.21
CA PRO A 251 7.49 12.46 -6.53
C PRO A 251 6.96 11.71 -7.77
N PRO A 252 5.63 11.52 -7.90
CA PRO A 252 5.01 10.85 -9.06
C PRO A 252 5.38 11.45 -10.41
N THR A 253 5.72 12.75 -10.45
CA THR A 253 6.15 13.46 -11.66
C THR A 253 7.42 12.86 -12.29
N THR A 254 8.24 12.12 -11.53
CA THR A 254 9.43 11.42 -12.06
C THR A 254 9.08 10.31 -13.05
N LEU A 255 7.83 9.85 -13.07
CA LEU A 255 7.32 8.89 -14.06
C LEU A 255 6.92 9.56 -15.39
N LEU A 256 6.81 10.88 -15.43
CA LEU A 256 6.40 11.64 -16.62
C LEU A 256 7.58 11.97 -17.55
N THR A 257 8.49 11.00 -17.76
CA THR A 257 9.60 11.17 -18.71
C THR A 257 9.17 10.73 -20.12
N PRO A 258 9.74 11.31 -21.20
CA PRO A 258 9.45 10.89 -22.56
C PRO A 258 9.66 9.38 -22.75
N ARG A 259 10.72 8.81 -22.17
CA ARG A 259 11.01 7.38 -22.22
C ARG A 259 9.92 6.55 -21.56
N THR A 260 9.53 6.86 -20.33
CA THR A 260 8.44 6.16 -19.63
C THR A 260 7.13 6.24 -20.40
N LEU A 261 6.79 7.43 -20.90
CA LEU A 261 5.56 7.64 -21.68
C LEU A 261 5.57 6.83 -22.98
N MET A 262 6.68 6.82 -23.74
CA MET A 262 6.82 5.98 -24.92
C MET A 262 6.68 4.48 -24.60
N ARG A 263 7.28 4.03 -23.50
CA ARG A 263 7.14 2.63 -23.05
C ARG A 263 5.69 2.29 -22.67
N MET A 264 4.99 3.16 -21.97
CA MET A 264 3.58 2.98 -21.67
C MET A 264 2.71 2.91 -22.94
N LEU A 265 2.98 3.77 -23.91
CA LEU A 265 2.25 3.79 -25.19
C LEU A 265 2.54 2.56 -26.05
N SER A 266 3.75 2.00 -25.99
CA SER A 266 4.11 0.79 -26.70
C SER A 266 3.52 -0.51 -26.11
N GLN A 267 2.95 -0.46 -24.90
CA GLN A 267 2.28 -1.61 -24.29
C GLN A 267 0.92 -1.84 -24.95
N ALA A 268 0.66 -3.10 -25.34
CA ALA A 268 -0.65 -3.48 -25.84
C ALA A 268 -1.74 -3.20 -24.81
N PRO A 269 -2.96 -2.83 -25.23
CA PRO A 269 -4.08 -2.79 -24.32
C PRO A 269 -4.27 -4.16 -23.67
N GLU A 270 -4.73 -4.17 -22.44
CA GLU A 270 -5.04 -5.40 -21.71
C GLU A 270 -6.08 -6.20 -22.50
N PRO A 271 -5.84 -7.49 -22.81
CA PRO A 271 -6.87 -8.30 -23.42
C PRO A 271 -8.08 -8.36 -22.48
N ALA A 272 -9.25 -8.16 -23.02
CA ALA A 272 -10.49 -8.29 -22.27
C ALA A 272 -10.70 -9.78 -21.94
N GLY A 273 -10.21 -10.24 -20.80
CA GLY A 273 -10.38 -11.61 -20.28
C GLY A 273 -9.16 -12.52 -20.43
N ASN A 274 -8.77 -13.09 -19.34
CA ASN A 274 -8.09 -14.37 -19.08
C ASN A 274 -6.67 -14.67 -19.60
N ASP A 275 -5.98 -13.82 -20.32
CA ASP A 275 -4.59 -14.11 -20.73
C ASP A 275 -3.62 -13.12 -20.07
N ALA A 276 -3.32 -13.31 -18.79
CA ALA A 276 -2.13 -12.72 -18.20
C ALA A 276 -0.91 -13.42 -18.82
N PRO A 277 0.04 -12.70 -19.44
CA PRO A 277 1.25 -13.32 -19.96
C PRO A 277 2.00 -13.94 -18.77
N GLY A 278 2.13 -15.27 -18.79
CA GLY A 278 3.01 -15.97 -17.87
C GLY A 278 4.41 -15.34 -17.99
N ILE A 279 4.96 -14.89 -16.86
CA ILE A 279 6.36 -14.47 -16.78
C ILE A 279 7.18 -15.73 -17.04
N GLY A 280 7.65 -15.89 -18.27
CA GLY A 280 8.54 -16.96 -18.66
C GLY A 280 9.87 -16.82 -17.92
N PRO A 281 10.61 -17.94 -17.74
CA PRO A 281 11.91 -17.92 -17.10
C PRO A 281 12.90 -17.14 -17.99
N ALA A 282 13.60 -16.20 -17.39
CA ALA A 282 14.91 -15.76 -17.85
C ALA A 282 15.94 -16.42 -16.98
#